data_57964805ada7a5e4b4f4840d328b1719
#
_entry.id   57964805ada7a5e4b4f4840d328b1719
#
_cell.length_a   1.000
_cell.length_b   1.000
_cell.length_c   1.000
_cell.angle_alpha   90.00
_cell.angle_beta   90.00
_cell.angle_gamma   90.00
#
_symmetry.space_group_name_H-M   'P 1'
#
loop_
_entity.id
_entity.type
_entity.pdbx_description
1 polymer ?
#
loop_
_entity_poly.entity_id
_entity_poly.type
_entity_poly.pdbx_seq_one_letter_code
_entity_poly.pdbx_strand_id
1 'polypeptide(L)'
;MMARIDRRRVLAGMALAGAGLAAPLPLLAANAGRAKIAKVEAFAVPRAVFVKLTADDGTTGWGEAGHSGGKLVAEVIRRELAQIYEGTDVFDGDGLWARAYYEIDELGPGGLASQALAGVDCALWDLRGKLLGLPVWALLGGKERGRFPVYGSFSRDIGKGRYMTPDEAARRAVELLGEGFKAIKVRMAIREENADPADDPTLPTARAVRKAIGDAIPLYVDANNGYRAARAIEVGRALHQELGVSVFEEPCAMHHYASMAEVSRALDIAIAAGEHEYTPFAFRDLIDHGRPDLLNPDVSKLSGLTAARHVASLAWLRDVPISVHNARPTLLSAAHAHFVAWAPTASRPQEHPGAVRLKELWKYFRAPMLPKDGVFTVPDTPGLGLEPDEAAIRADAT
;
A
#
# COMPACT_ATOMS: atom_id res chain seq x y z
N MET A 1 2.81 23.75 -49.31
CA MET A 1 2.73 22.56 -50.19
C MET A 1 2.99 21.35 -49.30
N MET A 2 1.93 20.78 -48.68
CA MET A 2 2.02 19.64 -47.80
C MET A 2 1.97 18.33 -48.62
N ALA A 3 3.02 17.56 -48.53
CA ALA A 3 3.09 16.25 -49.19
C ALA A 3 2.11 15.27 -48.49
N ARG A 4 1.16 14.72 -49.25
CA ARG A 4 0.26 13.66 -48.81
C ARG A 4 1.08 12.39 -48.60
N ILE A 5 1.10 11.89 -47.37
CA ILE A 5 1.66 10.57 -47.00
C ILE A 5 0.76 9.49 -47.60
N ASP A 6 1.29 8.73 -48.56
CA ASP A 6 0.60 7.61 -49.18
C ASP A 6 0.57 6.41 -48.24
N ARG A 7 -0.61 6.16 -47.63
CA ARG A 7 -0.88 5.06 -46.70
C ARG A 7 -0.59 3.66 -47.26
N ARG A 8 -0.58 3.49 -48.58
CA ARG A 8 -0.27 2.19 -49.21
C ARG A 8 1.23 1.89 -49.23
N ARG A 9 2.12 2.90 -49.22
CA ARG A 9 3.57 2.70 -49.12
C ARG A 9 4.04 2.42 -47.71
N VAL A 10 3.33 2.84 -46.68
CA VAL A 10 3.65 2.50 -45.26
C VAL A 10 3.33 1.05 -44.95
N LEU A 11 2.23 0.52 -45.51
CA LEU A 11 1.86 -0.90 -45.29
C LEU A 11 2.73 -1.88 -46.08
N ALA A 12 3.30 -1.52 -47.20
CA ALA A 12 4.20 -2.38 -47.97
C ALA A 12 5.61 -2.45 -47.37
N GLY A 13 6.06 -1.44 -46.61
CA GLY A 13 7.36 -1.42 -45.92
C GLY A 13 7.40 -2.30 -44.67
N MET A 14 6.26 -2.69 -44.09
CA MET A 14 6.17 -3.53 -42.92
C MET A 14 6.17 -5.06 -43.22
N ALA A 15 6.04 -5.44 -44.48
CA ALA A 15 5.95 -6.85 -44.90
C ALA A 15 7.32 -7.51 -45.20
N LEU A 16 8.43 -6.81 -45.14
CA LEU A 16 9.76 -7.32 -45.55
C LEU A 16 10.81 -7.40 -44.42
N ALA A 17 10.45 -7.13 -43.17
CA ALA A 17 11.38 -7.22 -42.02
C ALA A 17 11.02 -8.33 -41.01
N GLY A 18 10.21 -9.32 -41.37
CA GLY A 18 9.64 -10.29 -40.45
C GLY A 18 9.97 -11.77 -40.72
N ALA A 19 11.21 -12.12 -41.06
CA ALA A 19 11.65 -13.50 -41.09
C ALA A 19 12.75 -13.75 -40.05
N GLY A 20 12.39 -13.64 -38.76
CA GLY A 20 13.26 -13.96 -37.65
C GLY A 20 12.46 -14.09 -36.35
N LEU A 21 12.18 -15.36 -35.99
CA LEU A 21 11.71 -15.78 -34.66
C LEU A 21 10.40 -15.13 -34.14
N ALA A 22 9.30 -15.39 -34.83
CA ALA A 22 7.97 -15.28 -34.23
C ALA A 22 7.75 -16.50 -33.33
N ALA A 23 8.13 -16.41 -32.05
CA ALA A 23 7.52 -17.26 -31.04
C ALA A 23 6.02 -16.99 -31.03
N PRO A 24 5.16 -17.99 -30.85
CA PRO A 24 3.71 -17.84 -31.01
C PRO A 24 3.10 -17.05 -29.85
N LEU A 25 3.17 -15.72 -29.90
CA LEU A 25 2.41 -14.81 -29.01
C LEU A 25 0.88 -15.09 -29.00
N PRO A 26 0.21 -15.58 -30.11
CA PRO A 26 -1.22 -15.87 -30.05
C PRO A 26 -1.63 -17.06 -29.18
N LEU A 27 -0.71 -18.01 -28.92
CA LEU A 27 -1.07 -19.21 -28.13
C LEU A 27 -1.12 -18.96 -26.61
N LEU A 28 -0.26 -18.07 -26.09
CA LEU A 28 -0.27 -17.69 -24.69
C LEU A 28 -1.53 -16.86 -24.35
N ALA A 29 -1.92 -15.93 -25.22
CA ALA A 29 -3.15 -15.14 -25.02
C ALA A 29 -4.43 -15.98 -25.17
N ALA A 30 -4.44 -16.99 -26.03
CA ALA A 30 -5.62 -17.85 -26.25
C ALA A 30 -5.86 -18.84 -25.08
N ASN A 31 -4.82 -19.25 -24.36
CA ASN A 31 -4.95 -20.12 -23.19
C ASN A 31 -5.15 -19.33 -21.89
N ALA A 32 -4.59 -18.11 -21.79
CA ALA A 32 -4.74 -17.25 -20.61
C ALA A 32 -6.21 -16.87 -20.35
N GLY A 33 -7.03 -16.66 -21.39
CA GLY A 33 -8.44 -16.30 -21.27
C GLY A 33 -9.42 -17.45 -20.95
N ARG A 34 -8.91 -18.60 -20.45
CA ARG A 34 -9.74 -19.75 -20.03
C ARG A 34 -9.34 -20.32 -18.68
N ALA A 35 -8.30 -19.79 -18.03
CA ALA A 35 -7.85 -20.27 -16.73
C ALA A 35 -8.90 -19.96 -15.66
N LYS A 36 -9.32 -20.98 -14.93
CA LYS A 36 -10.27 -20.83 -13.81
C LYS A 36 -9.57 -20.91 -12.48
N ILE A 37 -10.08 -20.19 -11.50
CA ILE A 37 -9.65 -20.31 -10.11
C ILE A 37 -10.15 -21.66 -9.58
N ALA A 38 -9.24 -22.62 -9.40
CA ALA A 38 -9.57 -23.95 -8.87
C ALA A 38 -9.67 -23.96 -7.35
N LYS A 39 -8.88 -23.09 -6.65
CA LYS A 39 -8.84 -23.09 -5.19
C LYS A 39 -8.43 -21.75 -4.61
N VAL A 40 -9.07 -21.38 -3.49
CA VAL A 40 -8.72 -20.24 -2.63
C VAL A 40 -8.28 -20.76 -1.26
N GLU A 41 -7.07 -20.42 -0.82
CA GLU A 41 -6.55 -20.81 0.49
C GLU A 41 -6.12 -19.57 1.28
N ALA A 42 -6.35 -19.57 2.59
CA ALA A 42 -5.90 -18.51 3.49
C ALA A 42 -5.13 -19.10 4.67
N PHE A 43 -4.01 -18.46 5.00
CA PHE A 43 -3.08 -18.91 6.03
C PHE A 43 -2.89 -17.79 7.06
N ALA A 44 -3.50 -17.91 8.23
CA ALA A 44 -3.25 -17.01 9.34
C ALA A 44 -1.97 -17.45 10.05
N VAL A 45 -0.93 -16.64 9.95
CA VAL A 45 0.33 -16.84 10.68
C VAL A 45 0.52 -15.70 11.69
N PRO A 46 1.45 -15.81 12.65
CA PRO A 46 1.73 -14.69 13.54
C PRO A 46 2.01 -13.39 12.74
N ARG A 47 1.14 -12.38 12.93
CA ARG A 47 1.24 -11.02 12.35
C ARG A 47 1.01 -10.88 10.85
N ALA A 48 0.56 -11.93 10.14
CA ALA A 48 0.18 -11.83 8.73
C ALA A 48 -0.93 -12.82 8.37
N VAL A 49 -1.63 -12.55 7.28
CA VAL A 49 -2.55 -13.48 6.63
C VAL A 49 -2.17 -13.56 5.16
N PHE A 50 -1.66 -14.71 4.74
CA PHE A 50 -1.34 -14.96 3.34
C PHE A 50 -2.50 -15.63 2.64
N VAL A 51 -2.71 -15.27 1.38
CA VAL A 51 -3.74 -15.83 0.52
C VAL A 51 -3.08 -16.45 -0.70
N LYS A 52 -3.51 -17.67 -1.04
CA LYS A 52 -3.06 -18.36 -2.24
C LYS A 52 -4.26 -18.68 -3.12
N LEU A 53 -4.20 -18.28 -4.37
CA LEU A 53 -5.09 -18.74 -5.44
C LEU A 53 -4.35 -19.76 -6.29
N THR A 54 -5.03 -20.83 -6.66
CA THR A 54 -4.51 -21.83 -7.60
C THR A 54 -5.43 -21.90 -8.81
N ALA A 55 -4.88 -21.74 -10.00
CA ALA A 55 -5.62 -21.95 -11.25
C ALA A 55 -5.73 -23.45 -11.61
N ASP A 56 -6.61 -23.77 -12.54
CA ASP A 56 -6.86 -25.14 -13.00
C ASP A 56 -5.65 -25.77 -13.73
N ASP A 57 -4.72 -24.97 -14.22
CA ASP A 57 -3.44 -25.43 -14.79
C ASP A 57 -2.32 -25.63 -13.73
N GLY A 58 -2.64 -25.37 -12.45
CA GLY A 58 -1.69 -25.45 -11.33
C GLY A 58 -0.89 -24.19 -11.06
N THR A 59 -1.01 -23.12 -11.87
CA THR A 59 -0.37 -21.82 -11.61
C THR A 59 -0.91 -21.22 -10.32
N THR A 60 -0.03 -20.61 -9.53
CA THR A 60 -0.43 -20.03 -8.23
C THR A 60 -0.13 -18.56 -8.14
N GLY A 61 -1.06 -17.81 -7.52
CA GLY A 61 -0.86 -16.41 -7.15
C GLY A 61 -0.93 -16.23 -5.64
N TRP A 62 -0.15 -15.30 -5.12
CA TRP A 62 -0.07 -15.00 -3.70
C TRP A 62 -0.42 -13.55 -3.39
N GLY A 63 -1.13 -13.33 -2.29
CA GLY A 63 -1.46 -12.02 -1.74
C GLY A 63 -1.32 -11.99 -0.24
N GLU A 64 -1.43 -10.82 0.34
CA GLU A 64 -1.41 -10.60 1.77
C GLU A 64 -2.59 -9.73 2.18
N ALA A 65 -3.39 -10.25 3.10
CA ALA A 65 -4.49 -9.51 3.71
C ALA A 65 -3.99 -8.65 4.89
N GLY A 66 -4.83 -7.73 5.36
CA GLY A 66 -4.57 -6.99 6.58
C GLY A 66 -4.35 -7.93 7.77
N HIS A 67 -3.59 -7.49 8.75
CA HIS A 67 -3.17 -8.34 9.89
C HIS A 67 -4.09 -8.26 11.11
N SER A 68 -4.96 -7.27 11.17
CA SER A 68 -5.88 -7.09 12.30
C SER A 68 -6.93 -8.18 12.28
N GLY A 69 -7.04 -8.93 13.38
CA GLY A 69 -7.98 -10.05 13.46
C GLY A 69 -7.60 -11.25 12.57
N GLY A 70 -6.33 -11.55 12.38
CA GLY A 70 -5.80 -12.48 11.38
C GLY A 70 -6.58 -13.79 11.18
N LYS A 71 -6.94 -14.52 12.26
CA LYS A 71 -7.77 -15.73 12.14
C LYS A 71 -9.17 -15.45 11.59
N LEU A 72 -9.79 -14.35 12.01
CA LEU A 72 -11.11 -13.94 11.51
C LEU A 72 -11.04 -13.52 10.04
N VAL A 73 -10.01 -12.79 9.64
CA VAL A 73 -9.77 -12.44 8.23
C VAL A 73 -9.63 -13.72 7.39
N ALA A 74 -8.85 -14.70 7.85
CA ALA A 74 -8.71 -15.98 7.15
C ALA A 74 -10.04 -16.76 7.05
N GLU A 75 -10.89 -16.72 8.10
CA GLU A 75 -12.22 -17.32 8.04
C GLU A 75 -13.16 -16.63 7.06
N VAL A 76 -13.15 -15.30 6.99
CA VAL A 76 -13.92 -14.56 5.96
C VAL A 76 -13.48 -15.00 4.56
N ILE A 77 -12.17 -15.14 4.32
CA ILE A 77 -11.67 -15.61 3.02
C ILE A 77 -12.18 -17.02 2.72
N ARG A 78 -12.06 -17.95 3.67
CA ARG A 78 -12.40 -19.37 3.47
C ARG A 78 -13.90 -19.60 3.30
N ARG A 79 -14.75 -18.87 4.04
CA ARG A 79 -16.20 -19.11 4.07
C ARG A 79 -16.99 -18.26 3.10
N GLU A 80 -16.60 -16.99 2.97
CA GLU A 80 -17.38 -16.04 2.18
C GLU A 80 -16.75 -15.81 0.79
N LEU A 81 -15.45 -15.52 0.73
CA LEU A 81 -14.82 -15.18 -0.54
C LEU A 81 -14.50 -16.40 -1.42
N ALA A 82 -14.07 -17.53 -0.84
CA ALA A 82 -13.70 -18.70 -1.64
C ALA A 82 -14.84 -19.14 -2.58
N GLN A 83 -16.06 -19.22 -2.10
CA GLN A 83 -17.23 -19.61 -2.91
C GLN A 83 -17.56 -18.64 -4.05
N ILE A 84 -17.14 -17.37 -3.95
CA ILE A 84 -17.35 -16.35 -4.98
C ILE A 84 -16.32 -16.50 -6.10
N TYR A 85 -15.08 -16.83 -5.72
CA TYR A 85 -13.94 -16.87 -6.63
C TYR A 85 -13.73 -18.23 -7.28
N GLU A 86 -13.92 -19.35 -6.57
CA GLU A 86 -13.71 -20.69 -7.10
C GLU A 86 -14.65 -20.99 -8.29
N GLY A 87 -14.09 -21.55 -9.35
CA GLY A 87 -14.78 -21.85 -10.61
C GLY A 87 -14.93 -20.66 -11.56
N THR A 88 -14.59 -19.43 -11.15
CA THR A 88 -14.66 -18.23 -12.01
C THR A 88 -13.42 -18.13 -12.90
N ASP A 89 -13.54 -17.36 -14.00
CA ASP A 89 -12.41 -17.05 -14.87
C ASP A 89 -11.45 -16.10 -14.13
N VAL A 90 -10.14 -16.39 -14.18
CA VAL A 90 -9.09 -15.56 -13.58
C VAL A 90 -9.13 -14.14 -14.14
N PHE A 91 -9.59 -13.93 -15.37
CA PHE A 91 -9.62 -12.64 -16.06
C PHE A 91 -10.96 -11.91 -16.02
N ASP A 92 -11.92 -12.34 -15.19
CA ASP A 92 -13.23 -11.68 -15.02
C ASP A 92 -13.15 -10.21 -14.52
N GLY A 93 -11.97 -9.71 -14.25
CA GLY A 93 -11.68 -8.31 -14.07
C GLY A 93 -12.35 -7.67 -12.85
N ASP A 94 -12.64 -6.38 -12.99
CA ASP A 94 -13.23 -5.53 -11.94
C ASP A 94 -14.66 -6.01 -11.57
N GLY A 95 -15.36 -6.71 -12.46
CA GLY A 95 -16.69 -7.27 -12.20
C GLY A 95 -16.68 -8.35 -11.11
N LEU A 96 -15.66 -9.21 -11.08
CA LEU A 96 -15.49 -10.21 -10.02
C LEU A 96 -15.21 -9.53 -8.66
N TRP A 97 -14.33 -8.52 -8.65
CA TRP A 97 -14.07 -7.73 -7.45
C TRP A 97 -15.34 -7.02 -6.94
N ALA A 98 -16.11 -6.38 -7.83
CA ALA A 98 -17.34 -5.68 -7.45
C ALA A 98 -18.38 -6.65 -6.86
N ARG A 99 -18.55 -7.83 -7.47
CA ARG A 99 -19.44 -8.88 -6.93
C ARG A 99 -19.00 -9.29 -5.52
N ALA A 100 -17.70 -9.59 -5.32
CA ALA A 100 -17.18 -9.96 -4.01
C ALA A 100 -17.35 -8.84 -2.98
N TYR A 101 -17.11 -7.58 -3.38
CA TYR A 101 -17.28 -6.41 -2.51
C TYR A 101 -18.73 -6.29 -2.00
N TYR A 102 -19.73 -6.44 -2.89
CA TYR A 102 -21.14 -6.33 -2.50
C TYR A 102 -21.65 -7.54 -1.71
N GLU A 103 -21.14 -8.75 -1.99
CA GLU A 103 -21.54 -9.96 -1.26
C GLU A 103 -21.05 -9.96 0.20
N ILE A 104 -19.91 -9.30 0.48
CA ILE A 104 -19.39 -9.19 1.85
C ILE A 104 -19.76 -7.88 2.54
N ASP A 105 -20.55 -7.01 1.90
CA ASP A 105 -20.92 -5.70 2.43
C ASP A 105 -21.65 -5.77 3.77
N GLU A 106 -22.51 -6.77 3.97
CA GLU A 106 -23.21 -7.01 5.25
C GLU A 106 -22.27 -7.40 6.41
N LEU A 107 -21.02 -7.81 6.12
CA LEU A 107 -19.98 -8.01 7.14
C LEU A 107 -19.34 -6.69 7.59
N GLY A 108 -19.76 -5.59 7.00
CA GLY A 108 -19.25 -4.23 7.20
C GLY A 108 -18.31 -3.79 6.07
N PRO A 109 -18.52 -2.59 5.52
CA PRO A 109 -17.78 -2.09 4.35
C PRO A 109 -16.31 -1.76 4.64
N GLY A 110 -15.84 -2.03 5.84
CA GLY A 110 -14.46 -1.78 6.28
C GLY A 110 -13.93 -2.88 7.18
N GLY A 111 -12.73 -2.71 7.73
CA GLY A 111 -12.14 -3.61 8.70
C GLY A 111 -11.87 -5.01 8.14
N LEU A 112 -12.44 -6.07 8.76
CA LEU A 112 -12.13 -7.46 8.42
C LEU A 112 -12.51 -7.84 7.00
N ALA A 113 -13.68 -7.42 6.52
CA ALA A 113 -14.16 -7.74 5.18
C ALA A 113 -13.26 -7.14 4.08
N SER A 114 -12.96 -5.85 4.17
CA SER A 114 -12.05 -5.17 3.23
C SER A 114 -10.64 -5.75 3.25
N GLN A 115 -10.12 -6.10 4.44
CA GLN A 115 -8.81 -6.72 4.56
C GLN A 115 -8.77 -8.12 3.92
N ALA A 116 -9.83 -8.91 4.10
CA ALA A 116 -9.97 -10.22 3.47
C ALA A 116 -10.00 -10.11 1.93
N LEU A 117 -10.83 -9.21 1.41
CA LEU A 117 -10.93 -8.97 -0.04
C LEU A 117 -9.60 -8.47 -0.62
N ALA A 118 -8.87 -7.60 0.11
CA ALA A 118 -7.57 -7.11 -0.31
C ALA A 118 -6.55 -8.23 -0.56
N GLY A 119 -6.51 -9.22 0.33
CA GLY A 119 -5.63 -10.38 0.18
C GLY A 119 -5.96 -11.22 -1.05
N VAL A 120 -7.24 -11.49 -1.30
CA VAL A 120 -7.71 -12.26 -2.46
C VAL A 120 -7.45 -11.48 -3.75
N ASP A 121 -7.76 -10.19 -3.78
CA ASP A 121 -7.54 -9.33 -4.96
C ASP A 121 -6.06 -9.24 -5.33
N CYS A 122 -5.17 -9.02 -4.35
CA CYS A 122 -3.72 -9.01 -4.60
C CYS A 122 -3.22 -10.36 -5.12
N ALA A 123 -3.73 -11.50 -4.58
CA ALA A 123 -3.40 -12.83 -5.06
C ALA A 123 -3.89 -13.04 -6.50
N LEU A 124 -5.04 -12.48 -6.86
CA LEU A 124 -5.57 -12.56 -8.22
C LEU A 124 -4.72 -11.74 -9.21
N TRP A 125 -4.26 -10.56 -8.82
CA TRP A 125 -3.33 -9.77 -9.64
C TRP A 125 -2.00 -10.49 -9.84
N ASP A 126 -1.46 -11.13 -8.80
CA ASP A 126 -0.24 -11.94 -8.89
C ASP A 126 -0.45 -13.13 -9.85
N LEU A 127 -1.56 -13.86 -9.70
CA LEU A 127 -1.91 -14.99 -10.55
C LEU A 127 -2.03 -14.58 -12.04
N ARG A 128 -2.74 -13.49 -12.32
CA ARG A 128 -2.86 -12.92 -13.67
C ARG A 128 -1.50 -12.61 -14.28
N GLY A 129 -0.65 -11.95 -13.49
CA GLY A 129 0.71 -11.61 -13.92
C GLY A 129 1.54 -12.85 -14.27
N LYS A 130 1.48 -13.90 -13.45
CA LYS A 130 2.19 -15.16 -13.68
C LYS A 130 1.67 -15.91 -14.90
N LEU A 131 0.35 -16.00 -15.07
CA LEU A 131 -0.27 -16.64 -16.27
C LEU A 131 0.11 -15.91 -17.57
N LEU A 132 0.25 -14.59 -17.54
CA LEU A 132 0.60 -13.79 -18.71
C LEU A 132 2.11 -13.59 -18.88
N GLY A 133 2.94 -14.00 -17.90
CA GLY A 133 4.37 -13.73 -17.91
C GLY A 133 4.71 -12.25 -17.74
N LEU A 134 3.84 -11.44 -17.10
CA LEU A 134 3.96 -10.00 -16.94
C LEU A 134 3.97 -9.58 -15.48
N PRO A 135 4.76 -8.55 -15.11
CA PRO A 135 4.67 -7.95 -13.78
C PRO A 135 3.33 -7.20 -13.61
N VAL A 136 2.85 -7.10 -12.37
CA VAL A 136 1.54 -6.47 -12.09
C VAL A 136 1.48 -5.02 -12.57
N TRP A 137 2.56 -4.23 -12.49
CA TRP A 137 2.56 -2.86 -13.02
C TRP A 137 2.24 -2.79 -14.52
N ALA A 138 2.60 -3.81 -15.30
CA ALA A 138 2.26 -3.86 -16.73
C ALA A 138 0.76 -4.11 -16.94
N LEU A 139 0.15 -4.95 -16.10
CA LEU A 139 -1.30 -5.20 -16.12
C LEU A 139 -2.11 -3.98 -15.66
N LEU A 140 -1.56 -3.16 -14.78
CA LEU A 140 -2.17 -1.90 -14.34
C LEU A 140 -2.21 -0.84 -15.44
N GLY A 141 -1.40 -0.96 -16.48
CA GLY A 141 -1.40 -0.05 -17.63
C GLY A 141 -0.04 0.54 -17.98
N GLY A 142 1.03 0.13 -17.32
CA GLY A 142 2.38 0.58 -17.60
C GLY A 142 3.12 1.09 -16.35
N LYS A 143 4.34 1.54 -16.54
CA LYS A 143 5.23 1.96 -15.47
C LYS A 143 5.67 3.42 -15.66
N GLU A 144 5.16 4.32 -14.81
CA GLU A 144 5.60 5.72 -14.74
C GLU A 144 7.01 5.84 -14.14
N ARG A 145 7.32 4.93 -13.17
CA ARG A 145 8.62 4.90 -12.49
C ARG A 145 9.04 3.48 -12.11
N GLY A 146 10.28 3.13 -12.42
CA GLY A 146 10.88 1.84 -12.03
C GLY A 146 11.55 1.87 -10.66
N ARG A 147 11.73 3.06 -10.08
CA ARG A 147 12.34 3.31 -8.77
C ARG A 147 11.71 4.52 -8.14
N PHE A 148 11.59 4.53 -6.81
CA PHE A 148 11.03 5.67 -6.09
C PHE A 148 11.68 5.82 -4.70
N PRO A 149 11.78 7.07 -4.18
CA PRO A 149 12.30 7.31 -2.85
C PRO A 149 11.33 6.77 -1.78
N VAL A 150 11.90 6.28 -0.68
CA VAL A 150 11.15 5.88 0.51
C VAL A 150 11.68 6.58 1.75
N TYR A 151 10.77 6.84 2.70
CA TYR A 151 11.12 7.31 4.03
C TYR A 151 11.04 6.16 5.05
N GLY A 152 11.94 6.21 6.04
CA GLY A 152 11.94 5.24 7.14
C GLY A 152 10.90 5.61 8.19
N SER A 153 10.03 4.66 8.54
CA SER A 153 8.95 4.86 9.50
C SER A 153 9.11 3.98 10.72
N PHE A 154 8.83 4.52 11.91
CA PHE A 154 8.77 3.77 13.15
C PHE A 154 7.69 4.32 14.10
N SER A 155 7.23 3.46 15.03
CA SER A 155 6.26 3.82 16.06
C SER A 155 6.94 3.97 17.41
N ARG A 156 6.48 4.93 18.21
CA ARG A 156 6.81 4.99 19.63
C ARG A 156 6.24 3.79 20.41
N ASP A 157 5.07 3.29 20.02
CA ASP A 157 4.51 2.06 20.58
C ASP A 157 5.33 0.86 20.11
N ILE A 158 5.98 0.20 21.06
CA ILE A 158 6.79 -1.00 20.83
C ILE A 158 6.11 -2.26 21.36
N GLY A 159 4.83 -2.15 21.70
CA GLY A 159 3.99 -3.23 22.20
C GLY A 159 4.06 -3.43 23.72
N LYS A 160 3.12 -4.22 24.23
CA LYS A 160 2.99 -4.55 25.66
C LYS A 160 2.83 -3.33 26.58
N GLY A 161 2.19 -2.25 26.07
CA GLY A 161 1.98 -1.02 26.83
C GLY A 161 3.25 -0.19 27.04
N ARG A 162 4.34 -0.49 26.33
CA ARG A 162 5.60 0.28 26.41
C ARG A 162 5.73 1.23 25.22
N TYR A 163 6.09 2.47 25.50
CA TYR A 163 6.35 3.51 24.52
C TYR A 163 7.81 3.94 24.60
N MET A 164 8.42 4.24 23.43
CA MET A 164 9.75 4.84 23.37
C MET A 164 9.77 6.21 24.07
N THR A 165 10.79 6.45 24.86
CA THR A 165 11.13 7.79 25.32
C THR A 165 11.60 8.66 24.15
N PRO A 166 11.65 10.01 24.28
CA PRO A 166 12.21 10.88 23.24
C PRO A 166 13.61 10.48 22.79
N ASP A 167 14.50 10.11 23.73
CA ASP A 167 15.87 9.69 23.41
C ASP A 167 15.93 8.33 22.67
N GLU A 168 15.06 7.40 23.01
CA GLU A 168 14.95 6.13 22.28
C GLU A 168 14.45 6.36 20.86
N ALA A 169 13.47 7.24 20.68
CA ALA A 169 12.96 7.62 19.37
C ALA A 169 14.05 8.31 18.51
N ALA A 170 14.85 9.20 19.12
CA ALA A 170 15.97 9.83 18.48
C ALA A 170 17.03 8.82 18.01
N ARG A 171 17.39 7.83 18.85
CA ARG A 171 18.30 6.75 18.45
C ARG A 171 17.73 5.93 17.29
N ARG A 172 16.44 5.58 17.34
CA ARG A 172 15.80 4.81 16.26
C ARG A 172 15.80 5.59 14.93
N ALA A 173 15.59 6.88 14.97
CA ALA A 173 15.66 7.73 13.78
C ALA A 173 17.08 7.71 13.16
N VAL A 174 18.13 7.80 13.97
CA VAL A 174 19.53 7.70 13.50
C VAL A 174 19.84 6.32 12.92
N GLU A 175 19.32 5.23 13.52
CA GLU A 175 19.48 3.89 12.96
C GLU A 175 18.88 3.78 11.55
N LEU A 176 17.69 4.34 11.33
CA LEU A 176 17.05 4.36 10.00
C LEU A 176 17.89 5.16 8.97
N LEU A 177 18.50 6.27 9.38
CA LEU A 177 19.46 6.96 8.51
C LEU A 177 20.65 6.07 8.17
N GLY A 178 21.12 5.27 9.14
CA GLY A 178 22.17 4.27 8.94
C GLY A 178 21.74 3.13 7.99
N GLU A 179 20.45 2.80 7.92
CA GLU A 179 19.86 1.88 6.94
C GLU A 179 19.76 2.51 5.53
N GLY A 180 20.10 3.79 5.37
CA GLY A 180 20.14 4.52 4.10
C GLY A 180 18.94 5.40 3.81
N PHE A 181 17.93 5.47 4.67
CA PHE A 181 16.76 6.34 4.48
C PHE A 181 17.17 7.82 4.46
N LYS A 182 16.46 8.65 3.67
CA LYS A 182 16.74 10.08 3.50
C LYS A 182 15.65 10.98 4.09
N ALA A 183 14.59 10.39 4.63
CA ALA A 183 13.52 11.05 5.37
C ALA A 183 13.02 10.10 6.46
N ILE A 184 12.48 10.65 7.54
CA ILE A 184 12.05 9.89 8.73
C ILE A 184 10.62 10.26 9.07
N LYS A 185 9.77 9.25 9.36
CA LYS A 185 8.46 9.41 9.99
C LYS A 185 8.47 8.80 11.39
N VAL A 186 7.99 9.54 12.38
CA VAL A 186 7.74 9.05 13.73
C VAL A 186 6.24 9.04 14.03
N ARG A 187 5.73 7.86 14.39
CA ARG A 187 4.34 7.67 14.80
C ARG A 187 4.24 7.83 16.31
N MET A 188 3.40 8.75 16.75
CA MET A 188 3.23 9.08 18.17
C MET A 188 2.39 8.06 18.92
N ALA A 189 1.49 7.36 18.20
CA ALA A 189 0.60 6.35 18.75
C ALA A 189 -0.29 6.88 19.88
N ILE A 190 -0.80 8.12 19.73
CA ILE A 190 -1.71 8.74 20.71
C ILE A 190 -3.05 8.03 20.66
N ARG A 191 -3.68 8.00 19.48
CA ARG A 191 -4.97 7.41 19.17
C ARG A 191 -6.17 8.17 19.74
N GLU A 192 -7.30 7.99 19.08
CA GLU A 192 -8.56 8.70 19.35
C GLU A 192 -9.18 8.41 20.73
N GLU A 193 -8.96 7.22 21.28
CA GLU A 193 -9.45 6.85 22.61
C GLU A 193 -8.75 7.65 23.73
N ASN A 194 -7.62 8.28 23.45
CA ASN A 194 -6.88 9.15 24.36
C ASN A 194 -6.58 10.50 23.71
N ALA A 195 -7.54 11.07 23.01
CA ALA A 195 -7.36 12.32 22.29
C ALA A 195 -7.02 13.50 23.22
N ASP A 196 -6.10 14.36 22.76
CA ASP A 196 -5.56 15.51 23.51
C ASP A 196 -4.95 15.11 24.87
N PRO A 197 -3.99 14.17 24.94
CA PRO A 197 -3.46 13.70 26.20
C PRO A 197 -2.78 14.83 26.97
N ALA A 198 -2.95 14.85 28.30
CA ALA A 198 -2.32 15.86 29.17
C ALA A 198 -0.79 15.79 29.08
N ASP A 199 -0.22 14.57 29.03
CA ASP A 199 1.19 14.30 28.87
C ASP A 199 1.52 14.03 27.40
N ASP A 200 1.27 15.02 26.53
CA ASP A 200 1.45 14.90 25.09
C ASP A 200 2.93 14.66 24.72
N PRO A 201 3.26 13.49 24.15
CA PRO A 201 4.64 13.13 23.84
C PRO A 201 5.14 13.77 22.54
N THR A 202 4.30 14.43 21.75
CA THR A 202 4.59 14.78 20.36
C THR A 202 5.75 15.76 20.25
N LEU A 203 5.64 16.94 20.86
CA LEU A 203 6.68 17.94 20.76
C LEU A 203 8.01 17.52 21.42
N PRO A 204 8.01 16.93 22.64
CA PRO A 204 9.25 16.40 23.22
C PRO A 204 9.95 15.37 22.32
N THR A 205 9.19 14.43 21.74
CA THR A 205 9.74 13.40 20.84
C THR A 205 10.24 14.00 19.54
N ALA A 206 9.45 14.86 18.89
CA ALA A 206 9.84 15.50 17.63
C ALA A 206 11.09 16.37 17.79
N ARG A 207 11.24 17.11 18.92
CA ARG A 207 12.45 17.88 19.24
C ARG A 207 13.68 17.00 19.39
N ALA A 208 13.56 15.88 20.11
CA ALA A 208 14.67 14.94 20.29
C ALA A 208 15.10 14.31 18.96
N VAL A 209 14.14 13.89 18.15
CA VAL A 209 14.39 13.34 16.80
C VAL A 209 15.03 14.39 15.91
N ARG A 210 14.48 15.62 15.81
CA ARG A 210 15.03 16.70 14.98
C ARG A 210 16.47 17.03 15.37
N LYS A 211 16.75 17.15 16.67
CA LYS A 211 18.10 17.38 17.18
C LYS A 211 19.08 16.28 16.74
N ALA A 212 18.63 15.03 16.71
CA ALA A 212 19.48 13.89 16.38
C ALA A 212 19.75 13.73 14.87
N ILE A 213 18.73 14.01 14.02
CA ILE A 213 18.85 13.81 12.56
C ILE A 213 19.35 15.06 11.83
N GLY A 214 19.33 16.25 12.48
CA GLY A 214 19.68 17.54 11.87
C GLY A 214 18.59 18.11 10.96
N ASP A 215 18.74 19.38 10.56
CA ASP A 215 17.69 20.14 9.85
C ASP A 215 17.54 19.76 8.37
N ALA A 216 18.58 19.15 7.78
CA ALA A 216 18.56 18.78 6.37
C ALA A 216 17.70 17.53 6.06
N ILE A 217 17.36 16.73 7.06
CA ILE A 217 16.57 15.50 6.89
C ILE A 217 15.09 15.82 7.03
N PRO A 218 14.24 15.57 6.01
CA PRO A 218 12.80 15.68 6.14
C PRO A 218 12.27 14.84 7.30
N LEU A 219 11.46 15.47 8.15
CA LEU A 219 10.81 14.84 9.30
C LEU A 219 9.29 14.90 9.11
N TYR A 220 8.65 13.76 9.25
CA TYR A 220 7.19 13.58 9.25
C TYR A 220 6.76 13.12 10.64
N VAL A 221 5.61 13.59 11.08
CA VAL A 221 5.01 13.24 12.38
C VAL A 221 3.60 12.72 12.15
N ASP A 222 3.30 11.55 12.73
CA ASP A 222 2.00 10.92 12.65
C ASP A 222 1.38 10.88 14.05
N ALA A 223 0.27 11.61 14.25
CA ALA A 223 -0.45 11.64 15.52
C ALA A 223 -1.34 10.42 15.75
N ASN A 224 -1.58 9.61 14.72
CA ASN A 224 -2.48 8.44 14.77
C ASN A 224 -3.86 8.81 15.34
N ASN A 225 -4.54 9.79 14.73
CA ASN A 225 -5.89 10.24 15.11
C ASN A 225 -5.99 10.88 16.52
N GLY A 226 -4.88 11.40 17.07
CA GLY A 226 -4.71 11.70 18.49
C GLY A 226 -5.23 13.05 18.95
N TYR A 227 -5.80 13.92 18.09
CA TYR A 227 -6.18 15.27 18.50
C TYR A 227 -7.59 15.68 18.07
N ARG A 228 -8.16 16.64 18.81
CA ARG A 228 -9.21 17.51 18.31
C ARG A 228 -8.62 18.67 17.52
N ALA A 229 -9.42 19.32 16.66
CA ALA A 229 -8.94 20.32 15.72
C ALA A 229 -8.11 21.44 16.37
N ALA A 230 -8.58 22.01 17.47
CA ALA A 230 -7.87 23.11 18.15
C ALA A 230 -6.46 22.69 18.62
N ARG A 231 -6.34 21.52 19.23
CA ARG A 231 -5.05 21.00 19.69
C ARG A 231 -4.17 20.61 18.54
N ALA A 232 -4.73 19.97 17.49
CA ALA A 232 -4.00 19.65 16.28
C ALA A 232 -3.36 20.87 15.62
N ILE A 233 -4.11 22.01 15.58
CA ILE A 233 -3.61 23.27 15.03
C ILE A 233 -2.47 23.83 15.88
N GLU A 234 -2.60 23.81 17.20
CA GLU A 234 -1.55 24.25 18.12
C GLU A 234 -0.27 23.44 17.93
N VAL A 235 -0.37 22.12 18.01
CA VAL A 235 0.76 21.19 17.85
C VAL A 235 1.36 21.27 16.45
N GLY A 236 0.52 21.31 15.40
CA GLY A 236 0.97 21.39 14.00
C GLY A 236 1.76 22.68 13.72
N ARG A 237 1.37 23.83 14.30
CA ARG A 237 2.14 25.07 14.19
C ARG A 237 3.52 24.94 14.81
N ALA A 238 3.62 24.38 16.01
CA ALA A 238 4.90 24.16 16.67
C ALA A 238 5.77 23.15 15.90
N LEU A 239 5.20 22.05 15.39
CA LEU A 239 5.90 21.08 14.55
C LEU A 239 6.51 21.73 13.30
N HIS A 240 5.74 22.58 12.63
CA HIS A 240 6.18 23.25 11.40
C HIS A 240 7.18 24.39 11.70
N GLN A 241 6.81 25.34 12.54
CA GLN A 241 7.55 26.58 12.73
C GLN A 241 8.82 26.41 13.55
N GLU A 242 8.78 25.54 14.58
CA GLU A 242 9.94 25.33 15.46
C GLU A 242 10.87 24.21 14.97
N LEU A 243 10.29 23.16 14.32
CA LEU A 243 11.01 21.93 14.07
C LEU A 243 11.12 21.58 12.57
N GLY A 244 10.55 22.39 11.66
CA GLY A 244 10.61 22.16 10.23
C GLY A 244 10.01 20.81 9.82
N VAL A 245 9.00 20.31 10.55
CA VAL A 245 8.24 19.12 10.15
C VAL A 245 7.47 19.44 8.88
N SER A 246 7.54 18.58 7.88
CA SER A 246 6.98 18.82 6.54
C SER A 246 5.68 18.10 6.27
N VAL A 247 5.36 17.06 7.05
CA VAL A 247 4.07 16.32 6.95
C VAL A 247 3.56 16.03 8.36
N PHE A 248 2.29 16.32 8.59
CA PHE A 248 1.57 15.98 9.81
C PHE A 248 0.42 15.03 9.46
N GLU A 249 0.61 13.75 9.78
CA GLU A 249 -0.30 12.66 9.41
C GLU A 249 -1.32 12.42 10.50
N GLU A 250 -2.57 12.17 10.09
CA GLU A 250 -3.73 11.85 10.95
C GLU A 250 -3.82 12.70 12.22
N PRO A 251 -3.84 14.04 12.09
CA PRO A 251 -3.95 14.89 13.27
C PRO A 251 -5.27 14.67 14.02
N CYS A 252 -6.39 14.41 13.32
CA CYS A 252 -7.72 14.21 13.90
C CYS A 252 -8.23 12.79 13.64
N ALA A 253 -9.22 12.36 14.45
CA ALA A 253 -9.90 11.09 14.29
C ALA A 253 -10.45 10.90 12.87
N MET A 254 -10.28 9.70 12.30
CA MET A 254 -10.59 9.36 10.91
C MET A 254 -12.03 9.64 10.50
N HIS A 255 -12.99 9.59 11.42
CA HIS A 255 -14.41 9.87 11.14
C HIS A 255 -14.77 11.36 11.19
N HIS A 256 -13.85 12.24 11.59
CA HIS A 256 -14.09 13.65 11.80
C HIS A 256 -13.53 14.50 10.67
N TYR A 257 -14.00 14.29 9.44
CA TYR A 257 -13.53 15.01 8.25
C TYR A 257 -13.63 16.53 8.37
N ALA A 258 -14.66 17.06 9.02
CA ALA A 258 -14.79 18.50 9.25
C ALA A 258 -13.64 19.05 10.10
N SER A 259 -13.23 18.32 11.15
CA SER A 259 -12.07 18.67 11.98
C SER A 259 -10.77 18.60 11.19
N MET A 260 -10.60 17.55 10.35
CA MET A 260 -9.45 17.43 9.46
C MET A 260 -9.36 18.62 8.50
N ALA A 261 -10.45 19.00 7.88
CA ALA A 261 -10.53 20.16 6.98
C ALA A 261 -10.29 21.50 7.68
N GLU A 262 -10.64 21.62 8.95
CA GLU A 262 -10.32 22.80 9.77
C GLU A 262 -8.81 22.89 10.00
N VAL A 263 -8.17 21.77 10.35
CA VAL A 263 -6.71 21.68 10.53
C VAL A 263 -5.96 21.98 9.23
N SER A 264 -6.36 21.37 8.12
CA SER A 264 -5.75 21.58 6.81
C SER A 264 -5.81 23.06 6.37
N ARG A 265 -6.93 23.73 6.61
CA ARG A 265 -7.06 25.17 6.29
C ARG A 265 -6.24 26.10 7.22
N ALA A 266 -5.97 25.68 8.44
CA ALA A 266 -5.32 26.51 9.47
C ALA A 266 -3.80 26.40 9.52
N LEU A 267 -3.22 25.44 8.80
CA LEU A 267 -1.80 25.11 8.85
C LEU A 267 -1.16 25.17 7.46
N ASP A 268 0.11 25.59 7.42
CA ASP A 268 0.95 25.58 6.21
C ASP A 268 1.75 24.27 6.06
N ILE A 269 1.70 23.37 7.05
CA ILE A 269 2.27 22.02 6.99
C ILE A 269 1.34 21.10 6.19
N ALA A 270 1.90 20.21 5.38
CA ALA A 270 1.09 19.25 4.62
C ALA A 270 0.38 18.27 5.56
N ILE A 271 -0.94 18.17 5.45
CA ILE A 271 -1.78 17.23 6.20
C ILE A 271 -1.95 15.95 5.39
N ALA A 272 -1.59 14.81 5.99
CA ALA A 272 -1.74 13.50 5.37
C ALA A 272 -2.78 12.65 6.10
N ALA A 273 -3.58 11.87 5.35
CA ALA A 273 -4.55 10.94 5.91
C ALA A 273 -4.94 9.84 4.92
N GLY A 274 -5.53 8.75 5.41
CA GLY A 274 -6.13 7.73 4.57
C GLY A 274 -5.75 6.29 4.91
N GLU A 275 -4.81 6.03 5.83
CA GLU A 275 -4.47 4.65 6.21
C GLU A 275 -5.62 3.88 6.89
N HIS A 276 -6.62 4.61 7.37
CA HIS A 276 -7.83 4.06 8.00
C HIS A 276 -9.08 4.12 7.11
N GLU A 277 -8.91 4.46 5.83
CA GLU A 277 -9.98 4.38 4.84
C GLU A 277 -9.97 3.03 4.12
N TYR A 278 -11.10 2.33 4.12
CA TYR A 278 -11.20 0.94 3.66
C TYR A 278 -11.82 0.80 2.27
N THR A 279 -12.42 1.86 1.74
CA THR A 279 -13.15 1.80 0.47
C THR A 279 -12.85 3.03 -0.42
N PRO A 280 -12.98 2.92 -1.75
CA PRO A 280 -12.89 4.09 -2.63
C PRO A 280 -13.93 5.18 -2.31
N PHE A 281 -15.09 4.80 -1.76
CA PHE A 281 -16.14 5.73 -1.34
C PHE A 281 -15.68 6.56 -0.13
N ALA A 282 -15.04 5.94 0.87
CA ALA A 282 -14.48 6.63 2.00
C ALA A 282 -13.34 7.59 1.58
N PHE A 283 -12.50 7.19 0.62
CA PHE A 283 -11.49 8.10 0.05
C PHE A 283 -12.09 9.29 -0.69
N ARG A 284 -13.20 9.12 -1.41
CA ARG A 284 -13.95 10.24 -2.00
C ARG A 284 -14.38 11.22 -0.91
N ASP A 285 -14.99 10.70 0.16
CA ASP A 285 -15.52 11.53 1.24
C ASP A 285 -14.38 12.21 2.04
N LEU A 286 -13.26 11.51 2.25
CA LEU A 286 -12.04 12.09 2.83
C LEU A 286 -11.51 13.25 1.99
N ILE A 287 -11.39 13.07 0.67
CA ILE A 287 -10.91 14.13 -0.23
C ILE A 287 -11.87 15.31 -0.25
N ASP A 288 -13.17 15.07 -0.42
CA ASP A 288 -14.16 16.12 -0.63
C ASP A 288 -14.47 16.87 0.68
N HIS A 289 -14.42 16.21 1.83
CA HIS A 289 -14.81 16.77 3.14
C HIS A 289 -13.66 16.94 4.12
N GLY A 290 -12.66 16.04 4.12
CA GLY A 290 -11.49 16.11 5.00
C GLY A 290 -10.37 17.00 4.44
N ARG A 291 -10.25 17.06 3.12
CA ARG A 291 -9.31 17.92 2.38
C ARG A 291 -7.85 17.76 2.79
N PRO A 292 -7.32 16.53 2.90
CA PRO A 292 -5.90 16.33 3.14
C PRO A 292 -5.08 16.79 1.93
N ASP A 293 -3.83 17.20 2.16
CA ASP A 293 -2.86 17.56 1.12
C ASP A 293 -2.15 16.33 0.54
N LEU A 294 -2.24 15.18 1.22
CA LEU A 294 -1.57 13.94 0.86
C LEU A 294 -2.43 12.74 1.29
N LEU A 295 -2.65 11.80 0.39
CA LEU A 295 -3.36 10.55 0.69
C LEU A 295 -2.40 9.43 1.05
N ASN A 296 -2.76 8.64 2.09
CA ASN A 296 -2.00 7.48 2.54
C ASN A 296 -2.79 6.16 2.39
N PRO A 297 -3.17 5.73 1.16
CA PRO A 297 -3.87 4.46 1.00
C PRO A 297 -2.98 3.28 1.41
N ASP A 298 -3.59 2.27 2.04
CA ASP A 298 -2.99 0.97 2.31
C ASP A 298 -3.72 -0.11 1.51
N VAL A 299 -3.06 -0.70 0.53
CA VAL A 299 -3.64 -1.72 -0.37
C VAL A 299 -4.21 -2.90 0.43
N SER A 300 -3.59 -3.28 1.56
CA SER A 300 -4.06 -4.40 2.39
C SER A 300 -5.31 -4.08 3.22
N LYS A 301 -5.64 -2.80 3.38
CA LYS A 301 -6.84 -2.34 4.07
C LYS A 301 -7.94 -1.93 3.09
N LEU A 302 -7.56 -1.37 1.94
CA LEU A 302 -8.41 -0.76 0.93
C LEU A 302 -9.04 -1.79 -0.06
N SER A 303 -9.34 -3.00 0.34
CA SER A 303 -9.93 -4.02 -0.55
C SER A 303 -9.08 -4.35 -1.79
N GLY A 304 -7.75 -4.12 -1.75
CA GLY A 304 -6.80 -4.58 -2.75
C GLY A 304 -6.37 -3.56 -3.81
N LEU A 305 -5.62 -4.05 -4.80
CA LEU A 305 -5.09 -3.26 -5.91
C LEU A 305 -6.20 -2.72 -6.83
N THR A 306 -7.28 -3.47 -7.01
CA THR A 306 -8.43 -3.04 -7.82
C THR A 306 -9.07 -1.79 -7.22
N ALA A 307 -9.30 -1.77 -5.90
CA ALA A 307 -9.79 -0.58 -5.21
C ALA A 307 -8.78 0.58 -5.22
N ALA A 308 -7.48 0.26 -5.06
CA ALA A 308 -6.42 1.27 -5.10
C ALA A 308 -6.36 2.01 -6.45
N ARG A 309 -6.67 1.34 -7.58
CA ARG A 309 -6.81 1.99 -8.90
C ARG A 309 -7.91 3.06 -8.91
N HIS A 310 -9.05 2.78 -8.28
CA HIS A 310 -10.14 3.77 -8.16
C HIS A 310 -9.71 4.97 -7.31
N VAL A 311 -9.00 4.72 -6.20
CA VAL A 311 -8.44 5.81 -5.36
C VAL A 311 -7.42 6.64 -6.12
N ALA A 312 -6.52 6.01 -6.90
CA ALA A 312 -5.56 6.75 -7.72
C ALA A 312 -6.26 7.64 -8.78
N SER A 313 -7.37 7.16 -9.35
CA SER A 313 -8.17 7.95 -10.29
C SER A 313 -8.85 9.14 -9.61
N LEU A 314 -9.41 8.95 -8.41
CA LEU A 314 -9.98 10.04 -7.61
C LEU A 314 -8.90 11.08 -7.24
N ALA A 315 -7.74 10.63 -6.78
CA ALA A 315 -6.61 11.47 -6.44
C ALA A 315 -6.13 12.31 -7.65
N TRP A 316 -6.04 11.68 -8.82
CA TRP A 316 -5.68 12.36 -10.07
C TRP A 316 -6.70 13.43 -10.48
N LEU A 317 -8.00 13.12 -10.40
CA LEU A 317 -9.08 14.07 -10.71
C LEU A 317 -9.16 15.25 -9.74
N ARG A 318 -8.62 15.12 -8.53
CA ARG A 318 -8.61 16.15 -7.48
C ARG A 318 -7.25 16.81 -7.27
N ASP A 319 -6.24 16.41 -8.06
CA ASP A 319 -4.85 16.87 -7.93
C ASP A 319 -4.26 16.68 -6.52
N VAL A 320 -4.58 15.54 -5.88
CA VAL A 320 -4.05 15.18 -4.57
C VAL A 320 -2.97 14.10 -4.72
N PRO A 321 -1.74 14.33 -4.25
CA PRO A 321 -0.67 13.33 -4.32
C PRO A 321 -0.92 12.16 -3.37
N ILE A 322 -0.26 11.04 -3.67
CA ILE A 322 -0.30 9.80 -2.88
C ILE A 322 1.08 9.47 -2.32
N SER A 323 1.11 9.07 -1.05
CA SER A 323 2.20 8.36 -0.39
C SER A 323 1.61 7.19 0.37
N VAL A 324 1.79 5.95 -0.11
CA VAL A 324 1.15 4.78 0.50
C VAL A 324 1.57 4.57 1.95
N HIS A 325 0.62 4.18 2.81
CA HIS A 325 0.94 3.61 4.11
C HIS A 325 1.50 2.20 3.91
N ASN A 326 2.66 1.91 4.48
CA ASN A 326 3.31 0.60 4.36
C ASN A 326 4.01 0.19 5.64
N ALA A 327 3.39 -0.70 6.39
CA ALA A 327 3.89 -1.14 7.68
C ALA A 327 4.69 -2.47 7.63
N ARG A 328 4.78 -3.16 6.48
CA ARG A 328 5.38 -4.50 6.37
C ARG A 328 6.20 -4.71 5.11
N PRO A 329 7.46 -5.20 5.21
CA PRO A 329 8.33 -5.49 4.07
C PRO A 329 8.06 -6.90 3.50
N THR A 330 6.83 -7.15 3.05
CA THR A 330 6.30 -8.45 2.63
C THR A 330 5.61 -8.32 1.26
N LEU A 331 4.69 -9.24 0.91
CA LEU A 331 3.83 -9.11 -0.28
C LEU A 331 3.08 -7.78 -0.33
N LEU A 332 2.80 -7.17 0.82
CA LEU A 332 2.23 -5.83 0.89
C LEU A 332 3.15 -4.79 0.24
N SER A 333 4.45 -4.78 0.59
CA SER A 333 5.42 -3.88 -0.06
C SER A 333 5.54 -4.14 -1.56
N ALA A 334 5.42 -5.40 -2.00
CA ALA A 334 5.40 -5.74 -3.41
C ALA A 334 4.16 -5.16 -4.13
N ALA A 335 2.96 -5.35 -3.55
CA ALA A 335 1.73 -4.78 -4.10
C ALA A 335 1.79 -3.25 -4.18
N HIS A 336 2.24 -2.58 -3.10
CA HIS A 336 2.47 -1.14 -3.09
C HIS A 336 3.48 -0.69 -4.15
N ALA A 337 4.58 -1.45 -4.36
CA ALA A 337 5.56 -1.10 -5.36
C ALA A 337 4.99 -1.06 -6.78
N HIS A 338 4.15 -2.04 -7.14
CA HIS A 338 3.47 -2.06 -8.43
C HIS A 338 2.45 -0.94 -8.56
N PHE A 339 1.68 -0.67 -7.51
CA PHE A 339 0.74 0.45 -7.48
C PHE A 339 1.45 1.79 -7.67
N VAL A 340 2.52 2.05 -6.90
CA VAL A 340 3.33 3.29 -6.99
C VAL A 340 4.02 3.42 -8.34
N ALA A 341 4.48 2.29 -8.90
CA ALA A 341 5.08 2.31 -10.24
C ALA A 341 4.13 2.81 -11.31
N TRP A 342 2.86 2.43 -11.22
CA TRP A 342 1.82 2.78 -12.18
C TRP A 342 1.15 4.14 -11.90
N ALA A 343 0.83 4.47 -10.63
CA ALA A 343 0.03 5.63 -10.28
C ALA A 343 0.79 6.96 -10.49
N PRO A 344 0.39 7.86 -11.41
CA PRO A 344 1.07 9.14 -11.64
C PRO A 344 1.09 10.02 -10.38
N THR A 345 0.00 10.02 -9.61
CA THR A 345 -0.16 10.79 -8.36
C THR A 345 0.72 10.29 -7.20
N ALA A 346 1.30 9.07 -7.26
CA ALA A 346 2.23 8.56 -6.26
C ALA A 346 3.64 9.21 -6.42
N SER A 347 3.69 10.52 -6.40
CA SER A 347 4.88 11.34 -6.72
C SER A 347 5.73 11.71 -5.50
N ARG A 348 5.27 11.44 -4.29
CA ARG A 348 5.98 11.72 -3.03
C ARG A 348 6.83 10.52 -2.60
N PRO A 349 7.81 10.69 -1.69
CA PRO A 349 8.45 9.55 -1.04
C PRO A 349 7.41 8.64 -0.38
N GLN A 350 7.60 7.31 -0.48
CA GLN A 350 6.64 6.31 0.01
C GLN A 350 7.09 5.74 1.35
N GLU A 351 6.17 5.23 2.17
CA GLU A 351 6.53 4.67 3.47
C GLU A 351 7.23 3.32 3.36
N HIS A 352 8.23 3.09 4.22
CA HIS A 352 8.82 1.78 4.43
C HIS A 352 9.27 1.60 5.90
N PRO A 353 8.96 0.45 6.54
CA PRO A 353 9.24 0.26 7.98
C PRO A 353 10.71 -0.04 8.31
N GLY A 354 11.61 -0.05 7.31
CA GLY A 354 13.01 -0.41 7.49
C GLY A 354 13.24 -1.93 7.56
N ALA A 355 14.51 -2.31 7.65
CA ALA A 355 14.94 -3.70 7.61
C ALA A 355 14.70 -4.45 8.93
N VAL A 356 14.64 -3.76 10.06
CA VAL A 356 14.61 -4.39 11.38
C VAL A 356 13.19 -4.75 11.84
N ARG A 357 12.20 -3.95 11.43
CA ARG A 357 10.81 -4.18 11.83
C ARG A 357 10.26 -5.43 11.18
N LEU A 358 9.66 -6.30 12.00
CA LEU A 358 9.00 -7.54 11.54
C LEU A 358 9.94 -8.53 10.83
N LYS A 359 11.21 -8.60 11.28
CA LYS A 359 12.18 -9.62 10.81
C LYS A 359 11.61 -11.04 10.89
N GLU A 360 10.74 -11.31 11.84
CA GLU A 360 10.06 -12.59 12.01
C GLU A 360 9.22 -13.00 10.80
N LEU A 361 8.79 -12.05 9.96
CA LEU A 361 8.07 -12.32 8.72
C LEU A 361 9.00 -12.74 7.57
N TRP A 362 10.30 -12.47 7.66
CA TRP A 362 11.25 -12.81 6.58
C TRP A 362 11.42 -14.29 6.35
N LYS A 363 11.15 -15.11 7.38
CA LYS A 363 11.19 -16.57 7.23
C LYS A 363 10.19 -17.11 6.21
N TYR A 364 9.18 -16.34 5.86
CA TYR A 364 8.17 -16.71 4.86
C TYR A 364 8.57 -16.34 3.44
N PHE A 365 9.77 -15.79 3.22
CA PHE A 365 10.25 -15.37 1.90
C PHE A 365 11.70 -15.78 1.70
N ARG A 366 12.02 -16.17 0.47
CA ARG A 366 13.42 -16.53 0.12
C ARG A 366 14.35 -15.32 0.20
N ALA A 367 13.85 -14.14 -0.19
CA ALA A 367 14.58 -12.89 -0.12
C ALA A 367 13.59 -11.76 0.23
N PRO A 368 13.80 -11.02 1.32
CA PRO A 368 12.95 -9.88 1.65
C PRO A 368 13.14 -8.76 0.64
N MET A 369 12.06 -8.04 0.36
CA MET A 369 12.04 -6.91 -0.56
C MET A 369 12.34 -5.62 0.22
N LEU A 370 13.60 -5.18 0.19
CA LEU A 370 14.09 -4.04 0.97
C LEU A 370 14.58 -2.91 0.06
N PRO A 371 14.42 -1.63 0.48
CA PRO A 371 15.01 -0.51 -0.22
C PRO A 371 16.53 -0.51 -0.07
N LYS A 372 17.21 0.07 -1.05
CA LYS A 372 18.64 0.34 -0.99
C LYS A 372 18.88 1.85 -1.08
N ASP A 373 19.66 2.37 -0.13
CA ASP A 373 20.00 3.80 -0.06
C ASP A 373 18.78 4.73 -0.12
N GLY A 374 17.70 4.35 0.57
CA GLY A 374 16.43 5.10 0.61
C GLY A 374 15.63 5.05 -0.70
N VAL A 375 15.92 4.11 -1.59
CA VAL A 375 15.23 3.93 -2.88
C VAL A 375 14.71 2.50 -3.00
N PHE A 376 13.44 2.36 -3.31
CA PHE A 376 12.81 1.07 -3.62
C PHE A 376 12.84 0.83 -5.13
N THR A 377 13.19 -0.40 -5.54
CA THR A 377 13.19 -0.82 -6.94
C THR A 377 11.99 -1.73 -7.19
N VAL A 378 11.21 -1.39 -8.21
CA VAL A 378 9.99 -2.14 -8.58
C VAL A 378 10.41 -3.44 -9.27
N PRO A 379 9.84 -4.60 -8.90
CA PRO A 379 10.11 -5.87 -9.57
C PRO A 379 9.64 -5.86 -11.03
N ASP A 380 10.43 -6.47 -11.90
CA ASP A 380 10.10 -6.70 -13.32
C ASP A 380 9.77 -8.17 -13.63
N THR A 381 9.79 -9.05 -12.62
CA THR A 381 9.38 -10.46 -12.73
C THR A 381 7.87 -10.61 -12.79
N PRO A 382 7.32 -11.69 -13.39
CA PRO A 382 5.89 -11.94 -13.45
C PRO A 382 5.19 -11.89 -12.08
N GLY A 383 3.96 -11.39 -12.04
CA GLY A 383 3.18 -11.23 -10.82
C GLY A 383 3.69 -10.08 -9.94
N LEU A 384 3.63 -10.27 -8.63
CA LEU A 384 4.14 -9.32 -7.62
C LEU A 384 5.67 -9.37 -7.46
N GLY A 385 6.32 -10.38 -8.03
CA GLY A 385 7.78 -10.49 -8.02
C GLY A 385 8.39 -10.89 -6.67
N LEU A 386 7.61 -11.35 -5.72
CA LEU A 386 8.05 -11.86 -4.43
C LEU A 386 7.42 -13.25 -4.19
N GLU A 387 8.27 -14.28 -4.10
CA GLU A 387 7.79 -15.65 -3.90
C GLU A 387 7.82 -16.05 -2.42
N PRO A 388 6.65 -16.42 -1.85
CA PRO A 388 6.60 -16.95 -0.50
C PRO A 388 7.19 -18.35 -0.36
N ASP A 389 7.72 -18.67 0.82
CA ASP A 389 8.02 -20.03 1.23
C ASP A 389 6.76 -20.69 1.79
N GLU A 390 6.04 -21.40 0.92
CA GLU A 390 4.77 -22.05 1.29
C GLU A 390 4.95 -23.07 2.42
N ALA A 391 6.09 -23.77 2.48
CA ALA A 391 6.32 -24.74 3.53
C ALA A 391 6.44 -24.06 4.90
N ALA A 392 7.16 -22.96 4.99
CA ALA A 392 7.28 -22.16 6.20
C ALA A 392 5.93 -21.53 6.61
N ILE A 393 5.13 -21.06 5.63
CA ILE A 393 3.79 -20.53 5.90
C ILE A 393 2.89 -21.62 6.47
N ARG A 394 2.82 -22.80 5.85
CA ARG A 394 1.98 -23.90 6.29
C ARG A 394 2.36 -24.44 7.66
N ALA A 395 3.65 -24.43 8.00
CA ALA A 395 4.15 -24.87 9.30
C ALA A 395 3.65 -24.00 10.46
N ASP A 396 3.44 -22.72 10.22
CA ASP A 396 3.02 -21.74 11.24
C ASP A 396 1.52 -21.37 11.14
N ALA A 397 0.82 -21.83 10.11
CA ALA A 397 -0.59 -21.51 9.89
C ALA A 397 -1.49 -22.13 10.96
N THR A 398 -2.49 -21.35 11.44
CA THR A 398 -3.43 -21.76 12.49
C THR A 398 -4.87 -21.63 12.02
#